data_2620552d2f7ebbd6441d9b1325003d8b
#
_entry.id   2620552d2f7ebbd6441d9b1325003d8b
#
_cell.length_a   1.000
_cell.length_b   1.000
_cell.length_c   1.000
_cell.angle_alpha   90.00
_cell.angle_beta   90.00
_cell.angle_gamma   90.00
#
_symmetry.space_group_name_H-M   'P 1'
#
loop_
_entity.id
_entity.type
_entity.pdbx_description
1 polymer ?
#
loop_
_entity_poly.entity_id
_entity_poly.type
_entity_poly.pdbx_seq_one_letter_code
_entity_poly.pdbx_strand_id
1 'polypeptide(L)'
;MSPVCRRLVMTVGDSRVGKSTVIKLLIELFLSQNQTVKIYNHDNRNKFKAYEGIVPVESLNFFTDNPDLVLDDLLNDSLDVIFVDMPGQYIQETCNYIYEADFFTVLAELNWKLTFLQPISHRSDCMEYFLQLLDFATDNANYVIVKNQHFDTRFKEYNQLVQQKLPLIGGTEIRLTALHRDHYQGMEHLSKPYSQCFHEQSLYVLYRSYIYHWLKNFFDAVKNNQVASIYLEAV
;
A
#
# COMPACT_ATOMS: atom_id res chain seq x y z
N MET A 1 9.60 26.58 -3.53
CA MET A 1 9.13 25.26 -3.07
C MET A 1 8.99 24.40 -4.30
N SER A 2 9.65 23.25 -4.36
CA SER A 2 9.36 22.28 -5.42
C SER A 2 7.89 21.88 -5.31
N PRO A 3 7.14 21.74 -6.41
CA PRO A 3 5.77 21.28 -6.32
C PRO A 3 5.74 19.93 -5.62
N VAL A 4 4.91 19.80 -4.60
CA VAL A 4 4.65 18.51 -3.93
C VAL A 4 4.14 17.55 -5.01
N CYS A 5 4.84 16.45 -5.21
CA CYS A 5 4.46 15.47 -6.22
C CYS A 5 3.47 14.51 -5.59
N ARG A 6 2.20 14.66 -5.91
CA ARG A 6 1.10 13.82 -5.38
C ARG A 6 1.24 12.36 -5.80
N ARG A 7 0.78 11.43 -4.97
CA ARG A 7 0.95 9.99 -5.18
C ARG A 7 -0.37 9.25 -5.29
N LEU A 8 -0.50 8.49 -6.37
CA LEU A 8 -1.48 7.41 -6.45
C LEU A 8 -0.76 6.10 -6.12
N VAL A 9 -1.12 5.49 -5.01
CA VAL A 9 -0.53 4.24 -4.52
C VAL A 9 -1.51 3.10 -4.73
N MET A 10 -1.24 2.25 -5.70
CA MET A 10 -2.08 1.11 -6.03
C MET A 10 -1.47 -0.17 -5.44
N THR A 11 -2.18 -0.82 -4.52
CA THR A 11 -1.74 -2.13 -4.02
C THR A 11 -2.10 -3.21 -5.00
N VAL A 12 -1.12 -4.00 -5.36
CA VAL A 12 -1.26 -5.11 -6.32
C VAL A 12 -0.75 -6.41 -5.74
N GLY A 13 -0.94 -7.50 -6.44
CA GLY A 13 -0.44 -8.82 -6.05
C GLY A 13 -1.50 -9.75 -5.50
N ASP A 14 -1.08 -10.90 -4.99
CA ASP A 14 -1.94 -12.00 -4.61
C ASP A 14 -2.85 -11.71 -3.40
N SER A 15 -3.82 -12.58 -3.20
CA SER A 15 -4.71 -12.49 -2.04
C SER A 15 -3.98 -12.88 -0.74
N ARG A 16 -4.39 -12.30 0.39
CA ARG A 16 -3.88 -12.61 1.74
C ARG A 16 -2.39 -12.34 1.98
N VAL A 17 -1.75 -11.54 1.14
CA VAL A 17 -0.34 -11.12 1.35
C VAL A 17 -0.19 -9.90 2.26
N GLY A 18 -1.30 -9.29 2.68
CA GLY A 18 -1.32 -8.15 3.61
C GLY A 18 -1.49 -6.78 2.98
N LYS A 19 -2.06 -6.68 1.75
CA LYS A 19 -2.30 -5.39 1.07
C LYS A 19 -2.98 -4.37 1.97
N SER A 20 -4.18 -4.67 2.46
CA SER A 20 -4.94 -3.74 3.31
C SER A 20 -4.22 -3.42 4.64
N THR A 21 -3.44 -4.36 5.19
CA THR A 21 -2.61 -4.10 6.39
C THR A 21 -1.52 -3.07 6.10
N VAL A 22 -0.85 -3.18 4.97
CA VAL A 22 0.20 -2.22 4.56
C VAL A 22 -0.40 -0.84 4.29
N ILE A 23 -1.57 -0.78 3.63
CA ILE A 23 -2.29 0.51 3.46
C ILE A 23 -2.62 1.13 4.82
N LYS A 24 -3.19 0.38 5.77
CA LYS A 24 -3.49 0.88 7.12
C LYS A 24 -2.24 1.46 7.81
N LEU A 25 -1.09 0.79 7.71
CA LEU A 25 0.17 1.27 8.25
C LEU A 25 0.65 2.56 7.58
N LEU A 26 0.50 2.68 6.26
CA LEU A 26 0.85 3.90 5.54
C LEU A 26 -0.10 5.06 5.84
N ILE A 27 -1.41 4.80 6.00
CA ILE A 27 -2.37 5.80 6.47
C ILE A 27 -1.91 6.39 7.80
N GLU A 28 -1.54 5.54 8.77
CA GLU A 28 -1.04 5.99 10.08
C GLU A 28 0.22 6.86 9.95
N LEU A 29 1.13 6.46 9.06
CA LEU A 29 2.33 7.23 8.77
C LEU A 29 1.99 8.61 8.20
N PHE A 30 1.12 8.67 7.19
CA PHE A 30 0.76 9.92 6.51
C PHE A 30 -0.06 10.85 7.40
N LEU A 31 -1.00 10.32 8.17
CA LEU A 31 -1.72 11.10 9.17
C LEU A 31 -0.77 11.71 10.22
N SER A 32 0.29 10.98 10.61
CA SER A 32 1.32 11.52 11.51
C SER A 32 2.15 12.66 10.89
N GLN A 33 2.11 12.80 9.56
CA GLN A 33 2.79 13.84 8.78
C GLN A 33 1.83 14.95 8.31
N ASN A 34 0.54 14.92 8.76
CA ASN A 34 -0.53 15.83 8.36
C ASN A 34 -0.82 15.81 6.85
N GLN A 35 -0.59 14.68 6.18
CA GLN A 35 -0.94 14.51 4.78
C GLN A 35 -2.42 14.15 4.63
N THR A 36 -3.02 14.62 3.55
CA THR A 36 -4.42 14.37 3.20
C THR A 36 -4.51 13.10 2.33
N VAL A 37 -5.21 12.10 2.83
CA VAL A 37 -5.29 10.77 2.23
C VAL A 37 -6.73 10.43 1.86
N LYS A 38 -6.94 9.80 0.70
CA LYS A 38 -8.21 9.15 0.31
C LYS A 38 -7.96 7.67 -0.03
N ILE A 39 -8.96 6.82 0.20
CA ILE A 39 -8.86 5.37 -0.01
C ILE A 39 -10.00 4.92 -0.92
N TYR A 40 -9.66 4.18 -1.98
CA TYR A 40 -10.56 3.37 -2.77
C TYR A 40 -10.36 1.89 -2.43
N ASN A 41 -11.40 1.24 -1.95
CA ASN A 41 -11.39 -0.18 -1.58
C ASN A 41 -12.23 -0.97 -2.57
N HIS A 42 -11.60 -1.83 -3.36
CA HIS A 42 -12.30 -2.68 -4.34
C HIS A 42 -13.21 -3.71 -3.67
N ASP A 43 -12.84 -4.21 -2.49
CA ASP A 43 -13.57 -5.27 -1.81
C ASP A 43 -14.65 -4.67 -0.89
N ASN A 44 -15.91 -5.09 -1.05
CA ASN A 44 -17.04 -4.69 -0.17
C ASN A 44 -16.86 -5.13 1.30
N ARG A 45 -15.76 -5.80 1.64
CA ARG A 45 -15.42 -6.07 3.02
C ARG A 45 -15.00 -4.77 3.70
N ASN A 46 -15.52 -4.56 4.87
CA ASN A 46 -15.31 -3.35 5.66
C ASN A 46 -13.89 -3.29 6.28
N LYS A 47 -12.85 -3.44 5.41
CA LYS A 47 -11.45 -3.56 5.82
C LYS A 47 -10.91 -2.30 6.48
N PHE A 48 -11.44 -1.15 6.07
CA PHE A 48 -10.98 0.17 6.53
C PHE A 48 -11.96 0.85 7.50
N LYS A 49 -12.91 0.11 8.07
CA LYS A 49 -13.91 0.62 9.02
C LYS A 49 -13.29 1.44 10.16
N ALA A 50 -12.14 1.01 10.65
CA ALA A 50 -11.42 1.71 11.71
C ALA A 50 -10.97 3.13 11.33
N TYR A 51 -10.94 3.46 10.04
CA TYR A 51 -10.50 4.74 9.49
C TYR A 51 -11.64 5.58 8.93
N GLU A 52 -12.88 5.07 8.92
CA GLU A 52 -14.07 5.83 8.53
C GLU A 52 -14.24 7.07 9.43
N GLY A 53 -14.48 8.23 8.82
CA GLY A 53 -14.56 9.50 9.55
C GLY A 53 -13.22 10.15 9.91
N ILE A 54 -12.10 9.45 9.65
CA ILE A 54 -10.74 10.00 9.78
C ILE A 54 -10.18 10.35 8.40
N VAL A 55 -10.31 9.43 7.46
CA VAL A 55 -10.00 9.63 6.04
C VAL A 55 -11.20 9.23 5.19
N PRO A 56 -11.42 9.85 4.02
CA PRO A 56 -12.43 9.40 3.06
C PRO A 56 -12.13 7.97 2.61
N VAL A 57 -13.09 7.07 2.78
CA VAL A 57 -13.02 5.67 2.32
C VAL A 57 -14.20 5.42 1.39
N GLU A 58 -13.92 5.11 0.13
CA GLU A 58 -14.92 4.76 -0.86
C GLU A 58 -14.80 3.30 -1.27
N SER A 59 -15.95 2.61 -1.39
CA SER A 59 -16.01 1.28 -2.00
C SER A 59 -16.19 1.45 -3.49
N LEU A 60 -15.29 0.87 -4.28
CA LEU A 60 -15.31 0.95 -5.73
C LEU A 60 -14.92 -0.41 -6.32
N ASN A 61 -15.86 -1.03 -7.02
CA ASN A 61 -15.54 -2.21 -7.82
C ASN A 61 -14.98 -1.76 -9.17
N PHE A 62 -13.67 -1.83 -9.34
CA PHE A 62 -12.96 -1.38 -10.55
C PHE A 62 -13.43 -2.05 -11.86
N PHE A 63 -14.17 -3.16 -11.78
CA PHE A 63 -14.58 -3.92 -12.96
C PHE A 63 -16.07 -3.79 -13.29
N THR A 64 -16.88 -3.24 -12.39
CA THR A 64 -18.35 -3.12 -12.57
C THR A 64 -18.88 -1.71 -12.30
N ASP A 65 -18.17 -0.92 -11.49
CA ASP A 65 -18.56 0.44 -11.17
C ASP A 65 -17.89 1.43 -12.14
N ASN A 66 -18.01 2.72 -11.89
CA ASN A 66 -17.29 3.73 -12.64
C ASN A 66 -15.88 3.97 -12.06
N PRO A 67 -14.81 3.39 -12.63
CA PRO A 67 -13.46 3.58 -12.12
C PRO A 67 -12.92 5.00 -12.36
N ASP A 68 -13.58 5.80 -13.21
CA ASP A 68 -13.21 7.19 -13.49
C ASP A 68 -13.29 8.08 -12.24
N LEU A 69 -14.02 7.65 -11.19
CA LEU A 69 -14.04 8.34 -9.90
C LEU A 69 -12.63 8.53 -9.30
N VAL A 70 -11.71 7.61 -9.55
CA VAL A 70 -10.32 7.76 -9.13
C VAL A 70 -9.65 8.89 -9.91
N LEU A 71 -9.92 8.98 -11.22
CA LEU A 71 -9.37 10.02 -12.09
C LEU A 71 -9.96 11.39 -11.76
N ASP A 72 -11.25 11.47 -11.41
CA ASP A 72 -11.90 12.71 -10.97
C ASP A 72 -11.23 13.27 -9.71
N ASP A 73 -10.84 12.43 -8.78
CA ASP A 73 -10.15 12.85 -7.55
C ASP A 73 -8.71 13.34 -7.78
N LEU A 74 -8.08 13.00 -8.91
CA LEU A 74 -6.77 13.56 -9.26
C LEU A 74 -6.83 15.09 -9.49
N LEU A 75 -8.03 15.61 -9.78
CA LEU A 75 -8.29 17.06 -9.90
C LEU A 75 -8.43 17.75 -8.56
N ASN A 76 -8.52 17.01 -7.47
CA ASN A 76 -8.68 17.55 -6.13
C ASN A 76 -7.34 18.00 -5.53
N ASP A 77 -7.06 19.29 -5.55
CA ASP A 77 -5.82 19.87 -5.06
C ASP A 77 -5.59 19.72 -3.55
N SER A 78 -6.60 19.32 -2.79
CA SER A 78 -6.47 19.07 -1.34
C SER A 78 -5.93 17.69 -0.99
N LEU A 79 -5.80 16.78 -1.96
CA LEU A 79 -5.32 15.42 -1.73
C LEU A 79 -3.81 15.33 -2.03
N ASP A 80 -3.07 14.76 -1.08
CA ASP A 80 -1.65 14.44 -1.23
C ASP A 80 -1.44 13.01 -1.74
N VAL A 81 -2.24 12.06 -1.22
CA VAL A 81 -2.12 10.63 -1.53
C VAL A 81 -3.50 9.99 -1.73
N ILE A 82 -3.63 9.22 -2.80
CA ILE A 82 -4.77 8.34 -3.03
C ILE A 82 -4.28 6.89 -2.96
N PHE A 83 -4.90 6.09 -2.10
CA PHE A 83 -4.71 4.65 -2.05
C PHE A 83 -5.80 3.92 -2.80
N VAL A 84 -5.39 2.91 -3.57
CA VAL A 84 -6.29 1.97 -4.24
C VAL A 84 -5.97 0.56 -3.76
N ASP A 85 -6.85 -0.03 -2.94
CA ASP A 85 -6.72 -1.44 -2.49
C ASP A 85 -7.32 -2.37 -3.54
N MET A 86 -6.49 -2.79 -4.50
CA MET A 86 -6.90 -3.68 -5.58
C MET A 86 -7.19 -5.11 -5.06
N PRO A 87 -8.11 -5.83 -5.70
CA PRO A 87 -8.32 -7.23 -5.38
C PRO A 87 -7.08 -8.07 -5.71
N GLY A 88 -6.96 -9.25 -5.11
CA GLY A 88 -5.93 -10.21 -5.50
C GLY A 88 -6.30 -10.93 -6.79
N GLN A 89 -5.33 -11.32 -7.61
CA GLN A 89 -5.48 -12.17 -8.78
C GLN A 89 -6.17 -11.53 -10.02
N TYR A 90 -6.24 -10.20 -10.09
CA TYR A 90 -6.86 -9.46 -11.20
C TYR A 90 -5.84 -8.56 -11.91
N ILE A 91 -4.64 -9.08 -12.15
CA ILE A 91 -3.56 -8.27 -12.76
C ILE A 91 -3.89 -7.87 -14.20
N GLN A 92 -4.47 -8.79 -14.97
CA GLN A 92 -4.80 -8.53 -16.37
C GLN A 92 -5.86 -7.43 -16.49
N GLU A 93 -6.91 -7.51 -15.69
CA GLU A 93 -7.98 -6.53 -15.64
C GLU A 93 -7.45 -5.16 -15.16
N THR A 94 -6.54 -5.18 -14.19
CA THR A 94 -5.86 -3.95 -13.73
C THR A 94 -5.05 -3.30 -14.85
N CYS A 95 -4.26 -4.09 -15.58
CA CYS A 95 -3.49 -3.59 -16.71
C CYS A 95 -4.39 -3.08 -17.85
N ASN A 96 -5.47 -3.79 -18.14
CA ASN A 96 -6.45 -3.37 -19.15
C ASN A 96 -7.09 -2.03 -18.79
N TYR A 97 -7.53 -1.86 -17.54
CA TYR A 97 -8.08 -0.60 -17.05
C TYR A 97 -7.08 0.56 -17.20
N ILE A 98 -5.83 0.35 -16.75
CA ILE A 98 -4.78 1.37 -16.86
C ILE A 98 -4.54 1.77 -18.32
N TYR A 99 -4.56 0.80 -19.23
CA TYR A 99 -4.36 1.02 -20.65
C TYR A 99 -5.56 1.76 -21.29
N GLU A 100 -6.79 1.29 -21.05
CA GLU A 100 -8.01 1.85 -21.65
C GLU A 100 -8.30 3.28 -21.16
N ALA A 101 -7.96 3.59 -19.91
CA ALA A 101 -8.13 4.92 -19.33
C ALA A 101 -6.98 5.90 -19.69
N ASP A 102 -6.00 5.47 -20.48
CA ASP A 102 -4.76 6.23 -20.74
C ASP A 102 -4.12 6.80 -19.44
N PHE A 103 -4.11 5.97 -18.43
CA PHE A 103 -3.91 6.35 -17.04
C PHE A 103 -2.56 7.05 -16.80
N PHE A 104 -1.51 6.59 -17.48
CA PHE A 104 -0.18 7.17 -17.33
C PHE A 104 -0.11 8.61 -17.87
N THR A 105 -0.78 8.88 -19.00
CA THR A 105 -0.87 10.22 -19.58
C THR A 105 -1.64 11.16 -18.66
N VAL A 106 -2.80 10.72 -18.17
CA VAL A 106 -3.63 11.51 -17.24
C VAL A 106 -2.87 11.85 -15.96
N LEU A 107 -2.18 10.89 -15.37
CA LEU A 107 -1.38 11.13 -14.16
C LEU A 107 -0.25 12.15 -14.42
N ALA A 108 0.43 12.03 -15.56
CA ALA A 108 1.52 12.94 -15.91
C ALA A 108 1.01 14.38 -16.11
N GLU A 109 -0.11 14.57 -16.79
CA GLU A 109 -0.74 15.89 -17.03
C GLU A 109 -1.19 16.55 -15.72
N LEU A 110 -1.66 15.76 -14.75
CA LEU A 110 -2.14 16.25 -13.47
C LEU A 110 -1.05 16.30 -12.37
N ASN A 111 0.22 16.04 -12.73
CA ASN A 111 1.36 16.00 -11.81
C ASN A 111 1.20 14.99 -10.66
N TRP A 112 0.61 13.86 -10.96
CA TRP A 112 0.56 12.69 -10.07
C TRP A 112 1.60 11.65 -10.53
N LYS A 113 2.05 10.82 -9.59
CA LYS A 113 2.93 9.67 -9.87
C LYS A 113 2.28 8.39 -9.37
N LEU A 114 2.24 7.37 -10.22
CA LEU A 114 1.80 6.03 -9.83
C LEU A 114 2.91 5.30 -9.09
N THR A 115 2.57 4.71 -7.95
CA THR A 115 3.42 3.76 -7.24
C THR A 115 2.67 2.46 -7.06
N PHE A 116 3.20 1.39 -7.65
CA PHE A 116 2.74 0.04 -7.34
C PHE A 116 3.37 -0.44 -6.04
N LEU A 117 2.51 -0.68 -5.07
CA LEU A 117 2.87 -1.19 -3.76
C LEU A 117 2.50 -2.67 -3.70
N GLN A 118 3.50 -3.54 -3.69
CA GLN A 118 3.27 -4.98 -3.72
C GLN A 118 3.77 -5.66 -2.44
N PRO A 119 2.88 -5.94 -1.49
CA PRO A 119 3.18 -6.88 -0.42
C PRO A 119 3.38 -8.28 -0.98
N ILE A 120 4.45 -8.93 -0.55
CA ILE A 120 4.76 -10.32 -0.91
C ILE A 120 4.89 -11.18 0.34
N SER A 121 4.59 -12.46 0.20
CA SER A 121 4.87 -13.51 1.17
C SER A 121 5.97 -14.44 0.66
N HIS A 122 6.20 -15.55 1.34
CA HIS A 122 7.13 -16.59 0.91
C HIS A 122 6.65 -17.42 -0.29
N ARG A 123 5.43 -17.17 -0.80
CA ARG A 123 4.78 -17.93 -1.88
C ARG A 123 5.34 -17.54 -3.24
N SER A 124 5.45 -18.52 -4.15
CA SER A 124 6.00 -18.32 -5.49
C SER A 124 5.09 -17.49 -6.40
N ASP A 125 3.77 -17.67 -6.30
CA ASP A 125 2.77 -16.99 -7.11
C ASP A 125 2.81 -15.45 -7.00
N CYS A 126 3.33 -14.91 -5.88
CA CYS A 126 3.53 -13.48 -5.74
C CYS A 126 4.45 -12.87 -6.80
N MET A 127 5.36 -13.66 -7.38
CA MET A 127 6.35 -13.17 -8.34
C MET A 127 5.82 -13.07 -9.76
N GLU A 128 4.93 -13.96 -10.16
CA GLU A 128 4.32 -13.94 -11.49
C GLU A 128 3.56 -12.63 -11.72
N TYR A 129 2.77 -12.21 -10.74
CA TYR A 129 2.06 -10.93 -10.80
C TYR A 129 3.01 -9.74 -10.93
N PHE A 130 4.10 -9.76 -10.18
CA PHE A 130 5.05 -8.66 -10.22
C PHE A 130 5.75 -8.56 -11.57
N LEU A 131 6.17 -9.68 -12.14
CA LEU A 131 6.83 -9.70 -13.45
C LEU A 131 5.89 -9.21 -14.56
N GLN A 132 4.62 -9.63 -14.56
CA GLN A 132 3.61 -9.13 -15.52
C GLN A 132 3.44 -7.61 -15.38
N LEU A 133 3.39 -7.09 -14.16
CA LEU A 133 3.25 -5.67 -13.92
C LEU A 133 4.47 -4.87 -14.39
N LEU A 134 5.68 -5.41 -14.20
CA LEU A 134 6.91 -4.81 -14.69
C LEU A 134 6.95 -4.73 -16.21
N ASP A 135 6.56 -5.82 -16.89
CA ASP A 135 6.53 -5.90 -18.35
C ASP A 135 5.50 -4.92 -18.93
N PHE A 136 4.40 -4.68 -18.20
CA PHE A 136 3.34 -3.77 -18.62
C PHE A 136 3.69 -2.29 -18.40
N ALA A 137 4.05 -1.92 -17.17
CA ALA A 137 4.16 -0.51 -16.80
C ALA A 137 5.58 0.06 -16.97
N THR A 138 6.59 -0.78 -17.04
CA THR A 138 8.01 -0.41 -17.24
C THR A 138 8.44 0.76 -16.35
N ASP A 139 8.85 1.88 -16.91
CA ASP A 139 9.31 3.10 -16.24
C ASP A 139 8.19 4.16 -16.02
N ASN A 140 6.95 3.85 -16.41
CA ASN A 140 5.79 4.73 -16.20
C ASN A 140 5.28 4.73 -14.75
N ALA A 141 5.77 3.82 -13.91
CA ALA A 141 5.38 3.70 -12.51
C ALA A 141 6.59 3.45 -11.60
N ASN A 142 6.43 3.78 -10.34
CA ASN A 142 7.36 3.41 -9.28
C ASN A 142 6.99 2.05 -8.67
N TYR A 143 7.97 1.34 -8.12
CA TYR A 143 7.75 0.00 -7.55
C TYR A 143 8.30 -0.10 -6.13
N VAL A 144 7.42 -0.44 -5.18
CA VAL A 144 7.79 -0.71 -3.79
C VAL A 144 7.32 -2.10 -3.40
N ILE A 145 8.26 -3.00 -3.19
CA ILE A 145 7.99 -4.35 -2.67
C ILE A 145 7.98 -4.30 -1.14
N VAL A 146 6.92 -4.85 -0.53
CA VAL A 146 6.85 -5.00 0.94
C VAL A 146 7.01 -6.47 1.31
N LYS A 147 8.18 -6.84 1.81
CA LYS A 147 8.46 -8.21 2.30
C LYS A 147 7.74 -8.44 3.62
N ASN A 148 6.53 -9.01 3.55
CA ASN A 148 5.72 -9.29 4.73
C ASN A 148 6.18 -10.58 5.41
N GLN A 149 6.80 -10.46 6.57
CA GLN A 149 7.38 -11.55 7.34
C GLN A 149 6.37 -12.26 8.26
N HIS A 150 5.07 -11.99 8.13
CA HIS A 150 4.05 -12.55 9.02
C HIS A 150 4.03 -14.08 9.01
N PHE A 151 4.21 -14.70 7.83
CA PHE A 151 4.15 -16.16 7.68
C PHE A 151 5.54 -16.81 7.65
N ASP A 152 6.52 -16.17 7.03
CA ASP A 152 7.89 -16.68 6.87
C ASP A 152 8.83 -15.49 6.55
N THR A 153 10.09 -15.66 6.88
CA THR A 153 11.16 -14.69 6.59
C THR A 153 11.95 -15.03 5.33
N ARG A 154 11.69 -16.20 4.74
CA ARG A 154 12.38 -16.71 3.54
C ARG A 154 11.60 -16.31 2.28
N PHE A 155 12.19 -15.52 1.44
CA PHE A 155 11.62 -15.05 0.17
C PHE A 155 12.46 -15.62 -1.00
N LYS A 156 12.53 -16.96 -1.11
CA LYS A 156 13.41 -17.64 -2.06
C LYS A 156 13.19 -17.22 -3.51
N GLU A 157 11.94 -17.29 -3.97
CA GLU A 157 11.57 -16.95 -5.35
C GLU A 157 11.86 -15.46 -5.65
N TYR A 158 11.49 -14.58 -4.74
CA TYR A 158 11.81 -13.18 -4.84
C TYR A 158 13.32 -12.94 -4.96
N ASN A 159 14.10 -13.54 -4.09
CA ASN A 159 15.56 -13.37 -4.08
C ASN A 159 16.22 -13.90 -5.37
N GLN A 160 15.66 -14.93 -5.99
CA GLN A 160 16.19 -15.50 -7.24
C GLN A 160 15.75 -14.71 -8.47
N LEU A 161 14.50 -14.25 -8.54
CA LEU A 161 13.90 -13.74 -9.78
C LEU A 161 13.89 -12.19 -9.85
N VAL A 162 13.76 -11.51 -8.73
CA VAL A 162 13.42 -10.10 -8.68
C VAL A 162 14.45 -9.24 -7.96
N GLN A 163 15.06 -9.73 -6.88
CA GLN A 163 15.89 -8.90 -5.99
C GLN A 163 17.01 -8.14 -6.72
N GLN A 164 17.64 -8.76 -7.71
CA GLN A 164 18.70 -8.11 -8.48
C GLN A 164 18.18 -7.20 -9.59
N LYS A 165 16.98 -7.46 -10.11
CA LYS A 165 16.37 -6.68 -11.18
C LYS A 165 15.70 -5.42 -10.65
N LEU A 166 15.13 -5.47 -9.45
CA LEU A 166 14.34 -4.38 -8.88
C LEU A 166 15.08 -3.03 -8.84
N PRO A 167 16.33 -2.94 -8.38
CA PRO A 167 17.08 -1.67 -8.41
C PRO A 167 17.38 -1.18 -9.83
N LEU A 168 17.51 -2.09 -10.81
CA LEU A 168 17.81 -1.72 -12.20
C LEU A 168 16.66 -0.97 -12.88
N ILE A 169 15.43 -1.20 -12.40
CA ILE A 169 14.23 -0.50 -12.85
C ILE A 169 13.84 0.65 -11.89
N GLY A 170 14.73 1.04 -10.99
CA GLY A 170 14.47 2.08 -10.01
C GLY A 170 13.58 1.64 -8.83
N GLY A 171 13.16 0.38 -8.76
CA GLY A 171 12.31 -0.11 -7.67
C GLY A 171 13.08 -0.35 -6.37
N THR A 172 12.34 -0.50 -5.27
CA THR A 172 12.92 -0.72 -3.93
C THR A 172 12.13 -1.74 -3.12
N GLU A 173 12.74 -2.23 -2.05
CA GLU A 173 12.09 -3.13 -1.10
C GLU A 173 12.13 -2.57 0.32
N ILE A 174 11.04 -2.80 1.06
CA ILE A 174 10.97 -2.55 2.50
C ILE A 174 10.50 -3.83 3.22
N ARG A 175 10.69 -3.87 4.54
CA ARG A 175 10.31 -5.03 5.35
C ARG A 175 9.17 -4.66 6.29
N LEU A 176 8.14 -5.52 6.33
CA LEU A 176 7.12 -5.54 7.36
C LEU A 176 7.43 -6.73 8.29
N THR A 177 7.92 -6.44 9.49
CA THR A 177 8.21 -7.46 10.51
C THR A 177 6.93 -8.15 10.97
N ALA A 178 7.04 -9.39 11.42
CA ALA A 178 5.91 -10.12 11.97
C ALA A 178 5.45 -9.50 13.30
N LEU A 179 4.14 -9.31 13.44
CA LEU A 179 3.48 -9.14 14.74
C LEU A 179 2.89 -10.47 15.14
N HIS A 180 3.06 -10.90 16.41
CA HIS A 180 2.48 -12.16 16.89
C HIS A 180 0.97 -12.19 16.63
N ARG A 181 0.47 -13.36 16.28
CA ARG A 181 -0.94 -13.53 15.86
C ARG A 181 -1.93 -12.97 16.88
N ASP A 182 -1.73 -13.27 18.17
CA ASP A 182 -2.65 -12.83 19.22
C ASP A 182 -2.65 -11.31 19.40
N HIS A 183 -1.48 -10.67 19.26
CA HIS A 183 -1.36 -9.22 19.31
C HIS A 183 -2.07 -8.57 18.12
N TYR A 184 -1.88 -9.13 16.92
CA TYR A 184 -2.54 -8.66 15.70
C TYR A 184 -4.06 -8.82 15.79
N GLN A 185 -4.55 -9.98 16.23
CA GLN A 185 -5.98 -10.22 16.40
C GLN A 185 -6.59 -9.31 17.47
N GLY A 186 -5.90 -9.14 18.60
CA GLY A 186 -6.33 -8.21 19.65
C GLY A 186 -6.46 -6.77 19.14
N MET A 187 -5.50 -6.33 18.32
CA MET A 187 -5.54 -5.00 17.68
C MET A 187 -6.71 -4.87 16.69
N GLU A 188 -6.88 -5.83 15.78
CA GLU A 188 -7.96 -5.79 14.76
C GLU A 188 -9.36 -5.86 15.40
N HIS A 189 -9.55 -6.61 16.51
CA HIS A 189 -10.83 -6.67 17.21
C HIS A 189 -11.29 -5.33 17.80
N LEU A 190 -10.38 -4.43 18.09
CA LEU A 190 -10.75 -3.10 18.59
C LEU A 190 -11.43 -2.25 17.54
N SER A 191 -11.26 -2.56 16.25
CA SER A 191 -11.78 -1.76 15.14
C SER A 191 -11.45 -0.27 15.26
N LYS A 192 -10.22 0.03 15.72
CA LYS A 192 -9.66 1.38 15.90
C LYS A 192 -8.42 1.54 15.02
N PRO A 193 -8.04 2.77 14.65
CA PRO A 193 -6.75 3.04 14.06
C PRO A 193 -5.60 2.41 14.86
N TYR A 194 -4.60 1.92 14.18
CA TYR A 194 -3.50 1.18 14.83
C TYR A 194 -2.75 2.03 15.86
N SER A 195 -2.58 3.33 15.61
CA SER A 195 -1.99 4.27 16.56
C SER A 195 -2.81 4.46 17.83
N GLN A 196 -4.10 4.23 17.81
CA GLN A 196 -4.94 4.30 19.00
C GLN A 196 -4.90 3.00 19.81
N CYS A 197 -4.60 1.86 19.17
CA CYS A 197 -4.61 0.56 19.84
C CYS A 197 -3.57 0.44 20.96
N PHE A 198 -2.40 1.06 20.83
CA PHE A 198 -1.40 0.97 21.90
C PHE A 198 -1.69 1.90 23.10
N HIS A 199 -2.70 2.77 23.00
CA HIS A 199 -3.23 3.53 24.13
C HIS A 199 -4.43 2.84 24.82
N GLU A 200 -4.99 1.79 24.21
CA GLU A 200 -6.21 1.13 24.63
C GLU A 200 -6.00 0.28 25.89
N GLN A 201 -6.63 0.66 26.99
CA GLN A 201 -6.45 0.00 28.29
C GLN A 201 -7.03 -1.42 28.34
N SER A 202 -7.99 -1.74 27.46
CA SER A 202 -8.54 -3.10 27.33
C SER A 202 -7.54 -4.11 26.78
N LEU A 203 -6.48 -3.63 26.08
CA LEU A 203 -5.37 -4.48 25.67
C LEU A 203 -4.34 -4.63 26.79
N TYR A 204 -3.86 -5.87 26.92
CA TYR A 204 -2.75 -6.15 27.83
C TYR A 204 -1.51 -5.28 27.52
N VAL A 205 -0.85 -4.78 28.56
CA VAL A 205 0.23 -3.79 28.43
C VAL A 205 1.35 -4.25 27.49
N LEU A 206 1.71 -5.53 27.52
CA LEU A 206 2.75 -6.05 26.61
C LEU A 206 2.28 -6.04 25.14
N TYR A 207 1.00 -6.33 24.87
CA TYR A 207 0.45 -6.26 23.52
C TYR A 207 0.53 -4.83 22.96
N ARG A 208 0.19 -3.84 23.79
CA ARG A 208 0.32 -2.42 23.42
C ARG A 208 1.76 -2.04 23.06
N SER A 209 2.74 -2.51 23.85
CA SER A 209 4.15 -2.28 23.57
C SER A 209 4.60 -2.93 22.24
N TYR A 210 4.20 -4.18 21.98
CA TYR A 210 4.53 -4.85 20.73
C TYR A 210 3.89 -4.19 19.51
N ILE A 211 2.63 -3.74 19.61
CA ILE A 211 1.94 -3.01 18.55
C ILE A 211 2.66 -1.69 18.26
N TYR A 212 2.99 -0.92 19.30
CA TYR A 212 3.76 0.33 19.15
C TYR A 212 5.09 0.12 18.41
N HIS A 213 5.89 -0.86 18.84
CA HIS A 213 7.18 -1.13 18.20
C HIS A 213 7.01 -1.65 16.78
N TRP A 214 5.96 -2.42 16.49
CA TRP A 214 5.69 -2.92 15.16
C TRP A 214 5.34 -1.78 14.19
N LEU A 215 4.48 -0.84 14.59
CA LEU A 215 4.20 0.37 13.81
C LEU A 215 5.48 1.18 13.58
N LYS A 216 6.20 1.47 14.67
CA LYS A 216 7.43 2.26 14.60
C LYS A 216 8.45 1.64 13.66
N ASN A 217 8.68 0.34 13.75
CA ASN A 217 9.63 -0.36 12.89
C ASN A 217 9.24 -0.26 11.41
N PHE A 218 7.94 -0.32 11.09
CA PHE A 218 7.48 -0.13 9.72
C PHE A 218 7.68 1.31 9.25
N PHE A 219 7.36 2.31 10.06
CA PHE A 219 7.60 3.71 9.75
C PHE A 219 9.08 4.00 9.52
N ASP A 220 9.93 3.47 10.37
CA ASP A 220 11.38 3.58 10.24
C ASP A 220 11.87 2.88 8.95
N ALA A 221 11.30 1.73 8.59
CA ALA A 221 11.64 1.02 7.35
C ALA A 221 11.28 1.83 6.09
N VAL A 222 10.16 2.54 6.10
CA VAL A 222 9.77 3.44 5.01
C VAL A 222 10.66 4.68 4.97
N LYS A 223 10.80 5.40 6.09
CA LYS A 223 11.52 6.67 6.17
C LYS A 223 13.03 6.54 5.91
N ASN A 224 13.65 5.46 6.39
CA ASN A 224 15.09 5.22 6.21
C ASN A 224 15.44 4.65 4.82
N ASN A 225 14.45 4.23 4.04
CA ASN A 225 14.65 3.86 2.65
C ASN A 225 14.36 5.07 1.76
N GLN A 226 15.39 5.75 1.31
CA GLN A 226 15.28 6.99 0.54
C GLN A 226 14.38 6.83 -0.70
N VAL A 227 14.46 5.71 -1.42
CA VAL A 227 13.64 5.46 -2.61
C VAL A 227 12.18 5.24 -2.23
N ALA A 228 11.91 4.39 -1.23
CA ALA A 228 10.53 4.17 -0.75
C ALA A 228 9.91 5.45 -0.21
N SER A 229 10.68 6.24 0.56
CA SER A 229 10.22 7.53 1.09
C SER A 229 9.78 8.48 -0.03
N ILE A 230 10.57 8.59 -1.10
CA ILE A 230 10.21 9.41 -2.28
C ILE A 230 8.99 8.84 -3.01
N TYR A 231 8.96 7.52 -3.26
CA TYR A 231 7.90 6.87 -4.03
C TYR A 231 6.54 6.84 -3.33
N LEU A 232 6.56 6.91 -2.01
CA LEU A 232 5.35 6.96 -1.18
C LEU A 232 5.05 8.39 -0.68
N GLU A 233 5.89 9.38 -0.95
CA GLU A 233 5.81 10.74 -0.42
C GLU A 233 5.80 10.77 1.12
N ALA A 234 6.56 9.88 1.74
CA ALA A 234 6.66 9.69 3.19
C ALA A 234 7.90 10.43 3.77
N VAL A 235 8.07 11.71 3.40
CA VAL A 235 9.26 12.52 3.73
C VAL A 235 9.10 13.25 5.07
#